data_bb9ba6e5bef6d2c55dd24817780f5fd1
#
_entry.id   bb9ba6e5bef6d2c55dd24817780f5fd1
#
_cell.length_a   1.000
_cell.length_b   1.000
_cell.length_c   1.000
_cell.angle_alpha   90.00
_cell.angle_beta   90.00
_cell.angle_gamma   90.00
#
_symmetry.space_group_name_H-M   'P 1'
#
loop_
_entity.id
_entity.type
_entity.pdbx_description
1 polymer ?
#
loop_
_entity_poly.entity_id
_entity_poly.type
_entity_poly.pdbx_seq_one_letter_code
_entity_poly.pdbx_strand_id
1 'polypeptide(L)'
;MVRLVDILRGMGVPLPDLIEDIQQDGSLPFMRWLVQETTASLQAELSEDDSPGIILSTHRDIVCDPSLYNLARVEAGRPTTHIVLGTNLAEKPWVRQLMARNKALFIDRNLVGRAALLQQKQLSEDIAEVVRGGGHVWIAQSPGRAKDGVDRTHPGLLRMLGLAWGGEEKGAQALSGLLRPLAIRYDVNPCDAMLVKEKLTGTKAVTDDEVSMRDGLLGWKGHVRMSEGAPLELSCLEGKGSWAEAAAQVDHGMRGLSAQGQWADAAFQCLDTPAHPIQGDAFHARWDQCRRQLESWRVAFQAEEARRCFAEVYREEISASI
;
A
#
# COMPACT_ATOMS: atom_id res chain seq x y z
N MET A 1 25.37 4.33 -15.97
CA MET A 1 24.13 4.60 -15.18
C MET A 1 23.03 3.75 -15.85
N VAL A 2 22.47 2.78 -15.14
CA VAL A 2 21.39 1.94 -15.70
C VAL A 2 20.14 2.82 -15.74
N ARG A 3 19.50 2.95 -16.90
CA ARG A 3 18.30 3.78 -17.07
C ARG A 3 17.08 2.99 -16.55
N LEU A 4 16.09 3.67 -15.97
CA LEU A 4 14.82 3.04 -15.55
C LEU A 4 14.19 2.25 -16.71
N VAL A 5 14.29 2.78 -17.91
CA VAL A 5 13.86 2.14 -19.16
C VAL A 5 14.47 0.76 -19.35
N ASP A 6 15.79 0.62 -19.15
CA ASP A 6 16.49 -0.66 -19.36
C ASP A 6 16.06 -1.71 -18.32
N ILE A 7 15.68 -1.25 -17.15
CA ILE A 7 15.17 -2.06 -16.05
C ILE A 7 13.78 -2.61 -16.39
N LEU A 8 12.89 -1.72 -16.78
CA LEU A 8 11.50 -2.06 -17.11
C LEU A 8 11.46 -2.96 -18.33
N ARG A 9 12.34 -2.71 -19.34
CA ARG A 9 12.52 -3.63 -20.47
C ARG A 9 13.03 -5.00 -20.02
N GLY A 10 13.98 -5.04 -19.09
CA GLY A 10 14.48 -6.29 -18.48
C GLY A 10 13.41 -7.05 -17.69
N MET A 11 12.38 -6.37 -17.20
CA MET A 11 11.20 -6.96 -16.57
C MET A 11 10.11 -7.36 -17.59
N GLY A 12 10.35 -7.17 -18.90
CA GLY A 12 9.38 -7.47 -19.96
C GLY A 12 8.25 -6.44 -20.07
N VAL A 13 8.45 -5.23 -19.53
CA VAL A 13 7.48 -4.13 -19.65
C VAL A 13 7.56 -3.57 -21.07
N PRO A 14 6.47 -3.62 -21.86
CA PRO A 14 6.42 -2.99 -23.17
C PRO A 14 6.39 -1.46 -22.97
N LEU A 15 7.54 -0.82 -23.15
CA LEU A 15 7.64 0.63 -23.00
C LEU A 15 7.52 1.29 -24.36
N PRO A 16 6.65 2.29 -24.55
CA PRO A 16 6.67 3.14 -25.72
C PRO A 16 7.99 3.93 -25.80
N ASP A 17 8.44 4.25 -27.01
CA ASP A 17 9.72 4.97 -27.26
C ASP A 17 9.77 6.36 -26.58
N LEU A 18 8.62 6.90 -26.18
CA LEU A 18 8.46 8.17 -25.45
C LEU A 18 9.08 8.19 -24.02
N ILE A 19 9.54 7.05 -23.50
CA ILE A 19 10.03 6.96 -22.11
C ILE A 19 11.53 7.27 -22.01
N GLU A 20 12.21 7.67 -23.07
CA GLU A 20 13.59 8.16 -22.98
C GLU A 20 13.72 9.39 -22.06
N ASP A 21 12.65 10.18 -21.87
CA ASP A 21 12.62 11.38 -21.04
C ASP A 21 12.46 11.15 -19.54
N ILE A 22 12.22 9.92 -19.06
CA ILE A 22 12.15 9.62 -17.61
C ILE A 22 13.39 10.08 -16.82
N GLN A 23 14.50 10.30 -17.52
CA GLN A 23 15.73 10.79 -16.88
C GLN A 23 15.64 12.26 -16.43
N GLN A 24 14.83 13.07 -17.09
CA GLN A 24 14.69 14.51 -16.79
C GLN A 24 13.53 14.79 -15.83
N ASP A 25 12.38 14.14 -16.03
CA ASP A 25 11.13 14.44 -15.30
C ASP A 25 10.77 13.40 -14.21
N GLY A 26 11.68 12.50 -13.88
CA GLY A 26 11.45 11.48 -12.86
C GLY A 26 10.48 10.37 -13.33
N SER A 27 9.75 9.77 -12.38
CA SER A 27 8.84 8.64 -12.65
C SER A 27 7.45 9.05 -13.17
N LEU A 28 7.11 10.34 -13.17
CA LEU A 28 5.75 10.83 -13.48
C LEU A 28 5.27 10.51 -14.90
N PRO A 29 6.07 10.72 -15.98
CA PRO A 29 5.65 10.35 -17.33
C PRO A 29 5.33 8.86 -17.44
N PHE A 30 6.16 8.01 -16.81
CA PHE A 30 5.91 6.58 -16.74
C PHE A 30 4.61 6.26 -15.99
N MET A 31 4.35 6.93 -14.87
CA MET A 31 3.13 6.71 -14.09
C MET A 31 1.87 7.14 -14.84
N ARG A 32 1.93 8.25 -15.61
CA ARG A 32 0.82 8.64 -16.48
C ARG A 32 0.52 7.62 -17.55
N TRP A 33 1.55 7.13 -18.23
CA TRP A 33 1.40 6.03 -19.21
C TRP A 33 0.83 4.78 -18.53
N LEU A 34 1.35 4.39 -17.36
CA LEU A 34 0.86 3.23 -16.61
C LEU A 34 -0.65 3.33 -16.31
N VAL A 35 -1.10 4.49 -15.84
CA VAL A 35 -2.53 4.75 -15.58
C VAL A 35 -3.34 4.57 -16.85
N GLN A 36 -2.91 5.12 -17.98
CA GLN A 36 -3.60 4.99 -19.27
C GLN A 36 -3.71 3.54 -19.74
N GLU A 37 -2.66 2.74 -19.56
CA GLU A 37 -2.61 1.36 -20.05
C GLU A 37 -3.25 0.34 -19.09
N THR A 38 -3.25 0.61 -17.79
CA THR A 38 -3.61 -0.43 -16.80
C THR A 38 -4.80 -0.08 -15.93
N THR A 39 -5.43 1.08 -16.14
CA THR A 39 -6.64 1.48 -15.38
C THR A 39 -7.76 1.93 -16.29
N ALA A 40 -9.00 1.76 -15.85
CA ALA A 40 -10.16 2.41 -16.48
C ALA A 40 -10.23 3.90 -16.10
N SER A 41 -9.87 4.24 -14.86
CA SER A 41 -9.72 5.60 -14.36
C SER A 41 -8.91 5.63 -13.08
N LEU A 42 -8.30 6.78 -12.81
CA LEU A 42 -7.74 7.15 -11.51
C LEU A 42 -8.54 8.33 -10.96
N GLN A 43 -9.21 8.13 -9.84
CA GLN A 43 -9.98 9.15 -9.14
C GLN A 43 -9.33 9.39 -7.77
N ALA A 44 -9.00 10.64 -7.47
CA ALA A 44 -8.38 11.00 -6.20
C ALA A 44 -9.11 12.19 -5.58
N GLU A 45 -9.66 11.96 -4.40
CA GLU A 45 -10.21 12.99 -3.53
C GLU A 45 -9.14 13.33 -2.50
N LEU A 46 -8.40 14.41 -2.74
CA LEU A 46 -7.36 14.87 -1.83
C LEU A 46 -7.97 15.82 -0.79
N SER A 47 -7.49 15.74 0.44
CA SER A 47 -7.90 16.67 1.51
C SER A 47 -7.65 18.13 1.09
N GLU A 48 -8.55 19.04 1.42
CA GLU A 48 -8.32 20.49 1.20
C GLU A 48 -7.16 21.02 2.04
N ASP A 49 -6.98 20.47 3.23
CA ASP A 49 -5.84 20.77 4.09
C ASP A 49 -4.60 20.02 3.60
N ASP A 50 -3.60 20.73 3.08
CA ASP A 50 -2.30 20.20 2.66
C ASP A 50 -1.17 20.57 3.65
N SER A 51 -1.50 20.77 4.93
CA SER A 51 -0.47 20.98 5.97
C SER A 51 0.45 19.77 6.08
N PRO A 52 1.74 19.97 6.36
CA PRO A 52 2.73 18.90 6.42
C PRO A 52 2.32 17.77 7.35
N GLY A 53 2.55 16.51 6.95
CA GLY A 53 2.11 15.39 7.77
C GLY A 53 2.53 14.01 7.26
N ILE A 54 2.03 12.99 7.94
CA ILE A 54 2.29 11.58 7.66
C ILE A 54 1.03 10.96 7.07
N ILE A 55 1.10 10.58 5.81
CA ILE A 55 0.02 9.91 5.09
C ILE A 55 0.05 8.42 5.47
N LEU A 56 -0.90 8.00 6.29
CA LEU A 56 -1.12 6.58 6.60
C LEU A 56 -2.07 5.98 5.56
N SER A 57 -1.57 5.03 4.80
CA SER A 57 -2.31 4.46 3.67
C SER A 57 -2.72 3.02 3.92
N THR A 58 -3.92 2.62 3.47
CA THR A 58 -4.19 1.21 3.20
C THR A 58 -3.09 0.64 2.31
N HIS A 59 -2.87 -0.68 2.34
CA HIS A 59 -1.78 -1.30 1.58
C HIS A 59 -2.29 -2.41 0.67
N ARG A 60 -2.48 -2.07 -0.60
CA ARG A 60 -2.98 -2.97 -1.65
C ARG A 60 -1.90 -3.42 -2.63
N ASP A 61 -1.00 -2.51 -3.01
CA ASP A 61 0.07 -2.75 -3.97
C ASP A 61 1.41 -2.21 -3.46
N ILE A 62 2.50 -2.93 -3.78
CA ILE A 62 3.85 -2.57 -3.29
C ILE A 62 4.36 -1.28 -3.94
N VAL A 63 4.07 -1.09 -5.23
CA VAL A 63 4.61 0.00 -6.05
C VAL A 63 3.55 1.04 -6.37
N CYS A 64 2.34 0.58 -6.75
CA CYS A 64 1.32 1.46 -7.28
C CYS A 64 0.69 2.35 -6.21
N ASP A 65 0.51 1.88 -4.95
CA ASP A 65 -0.11 2.71 -3.91
C ASP A 65 0.58 4.09 -3.75
N PRO A 66 1.88 4.17 -3.40
CA PRO A 66 2.55 5.46 -3.24
C PRO A 66 2.75 6.20 -4.57
N SER A 67 2.93 5.46 -5.67
CA SER A 67 3.22 6.07 -6.97
C SER A 67 2.01 6.76 -7.57
N LEU A 68 0.84 6.11 -7.53
CA LEU A 68 -0.42 6.68 -8.00
C LEU A 68 -0.87 7.84 -7.12
N TYR A 69 -0.68 7.73 -5.79
CA TYR A 69 -0.95 8.85 -4.89
C TYR A 69 -0.06 10.06 -5.19
N ASN A 70 1.25 9.85 -5.41
CA ASN A 70 2.15 10.93 -5.79
C ASN A 70 1.81 11.55 -7.16
N LEU A 71 1.34 10.74 -8.12
CA LEU A 71 0.83 11.25 -9.38
C LEU A 71 -0.38 12.16 -9.16
N ALA A 72 -1.37 11.70 -8.37
CA ALA A 72 -2.56 12.49 -8.06
C ALA A 72 -2.21 13.83 -7.36
N ARG A 73 -1.25 13.82 -6.43
CA ARG A 73 -0.76 15.06 -5.80
C ARG A 73 -0.18 16.03 -6.81
N VAL A 74 0.69 15.55 -7.71
CA VAL A 74 1.30 16.42 -8.73
C VAL A 74 0.26 16.97 -9.69
N GLU A 75 -0.72 16.20 -10.09
CA GLU A 75 -1.82 16.67 -10.95
C GLU A 75 -2.71 17.70 -10.26
N ALA A 76 -2.78 17.64 -8.92
CA ALA A 76 -3.40 18.68 -8.10
C ALA A 76 -2.47 19.89 -7.79
N GLY A 77 -1.28 19.97 -8.40
CA GLY A 77 -0.30 21.04 -8.17
C GLY A 77 0.45 20.95 -6.84
N ARG A 78 0.44 19.78 -6.18
CA ARG A 78 1.09 19.56 -4.89
C ARG A 78 2.43 18.81 -5.04
N PRO A 79 3.40 19.00 -4.13
CA PRO A 79 4.66 18.27 -4.18
C PRO A 79 4.47 16.79 -3.86
N THR A 80 5.35 15.94 -4.39
CA THR A 80 5.41 14.51 -4.06
C THR A 80 5.81 14.28 -2.61
N THR A 81 5.35 13.18 -2.03
CA THR A 81 5.72 12.74 -0.69
C THR A 81 7.06 11.99 -0.67
N HIS A 82 7.71 11.92 0.49
CA HIS A 82 8.69 10.90 0.79
C HIS A 82 7.96 9.56 1.01
N ILE A 83 8.61 8.43 0.68
CA ILE A 83 7.97 7.11 0.73
C ILE A 83 8.78 6.21 1.65
N VAL A 84 8.16 5.64 2.69
CA VAL A 84 8.80 4.65 3.57
C VAL A 84 8.70 3.27 2.95
N LEU A 85 9.85 2.64 2.69
CA LEU A 85 9.98 1.35 2.01
C LEU A 85 10.88 0.38 2.79
N GLY A 86 10.55 -0.92 2.72
CA GLY A 86 11.42 -1.98 3.22
C GLY A 86 12.69 -2.14 2.38
N THR A 87 13.85 -2.37 3.03
CA THR A 87 15.13 -2.61 2.35
C THR A 87 15.10 -3.85 1.46
N ASN A 88 14.26 -4.85 1.77
CA ASN A 88 14.03 -6.03 0.95
C ASN A 88 13.56 -5.72 -0.49
N LEU A 89 12.90 -4.58 -0.69
CA LEU A 89 12.47 -4.14 -2.02
C LEU A 89 13.62 -3.49 -2.82
N ALA A 90 14.72 -3.15 -2.16
CA ALA A 90 15.85 -2.41 -2.72
C ALA A 90 17.18 -3.18 -2.62
N GLU A 91 17.14 -4.51 -2.73
CA GLU A 91 18.35 -5.35 -2.68
C GLU A 91 19.29 -5.08 -3.85
N LYS A 92 18.72 -4.87 -5.04
CA LYS A 92 19.52 -4.53 -6.24
C LYS A 92 19.97 -3.05 -6.17
N PRO A 93 21.27 -2.74 -6.35
CA PRO A 93 21.80 -1.37 -6.21
C PRO A 93 21.05 -0.33 -7.04
N TRP A 94 20.64 -0.68 -8.26
CA TRP A 94 19.93 0.22 -9.14
C TRP A 94 18.50 0.51 -8.66
N VAL A 95 17.81 -0.48 -8.05
CA VAL A 95 16.47 -0.27 -7.43
C VAL A 95 16.62 0.72 -6.30
N ARG A 96 17.63 0.56 -5.45
CA ARG A 96 17.93 1.48 -4.35
C ARG A 96 18.16 2.91 -4.85
N GLN A 97 18.93 3.08 -5.94
CA GLN A 97 19.17 4.40 -6.54
C GLN A 97 17.88 5.03 -7.10
N LEU A 98 17.04 4.21 -7.76
CA LEU A 98 15.75 4.67 -8.27
C LEU A 98 14.84 5.11 -7.13
N MET A 99 14.71 4.31 -6.08
CA MET A 99 13.89 4.62 -4.91
C MET A 99 14.40 5.86 -4.17
N ALA A 100 15.72 6.03 -4.02
CA ALA A 100 16.31 7.22 -3.42
C ALA A 100 15.97 8.50 -4.20
N ARG A 101 15.94 8.44 -5.54
CA ARG A 101 15.50 9.58 -6.39
C ARG A 101 14.02 9.92 -6.19
N ASN A 102 13.21 8.94 -5.82
CA ASN A 102 11.79 9.10 -5.46
C ASN A 102 11.60 9.37 -3.95
N LYS A 103 12.60 9.96 -3.29
CA LYS A 103 12.56 10.38 -1.88
C LYS A 103 12.26 9.22 -0.90
N ALA A 104 12.78 8.00 -1.19
CA ALA A 104 12.56 6.86 -0.32
C ALA A 104 13.32 6.98 1.00
N LEU A 105 12.63 6.68 2.09
CA LEU A 105 13.16 6.42 3.43
C LEU A 105 13.12 4.91 3.66
N PHE A 106 14.23 4.31 4.10
CA PHE A 106 14.36 2.87 4.17
C PHE A 106 14.26 2.32 5.58
N ILE A 107 13.55 1.19 5.73
CA ILE A 107 13.49 0.40 6.96
C ILE A 107 13.92 -1.04 6.68
N ASP A 108 14.89 -1.56 7.45
CA ASP A 108 15.26 -2.98 7.43
C ASP A 108 14.45 -3.74 8.47
N ARG A 109 13.52 -4.56 7.99
CA ARG A 109 12.61 -5.35 8.83
C ARG A 109 13.28 -6.62 9.41
N ASN A 110 14.49 -6.96 8.95
CA ASN A 110 15.22 -8.12 9.44
C ASN A 110 16.06 -7.82 10.70
N LEU A 111 16.23 -6.55 11.05
CA LEU A 111 16.91 -6.16 12.26
C LEU A 111 16.10 -6.54 13.50
N VAL A 112 16.80 -6.98 14.53
CA VAL A 112 16.21 -7.38 15.80
C VAL A 112 16.92 -6.70 16.99
N GLY A 113 16.26 -6.65 18.14
CA GLY A 113 16.84 -6.13 19.37
C GLY A 113 17.26 -4.66 19.27
N ARG A 114 18.46 -4.33 19.79
CA ARG A 114 18.96 -2.96 19.86
C ARG A 114 19.13 -2.31 18.47
N ALA A 115 19.56 -3.08 17.47
CA ALA A 115 19.73 -2.56 16.10
C ALA A 115 18.40 -2.11 15.50
N ALA A 116 17.35 -2.89 15.66
CA ALA A 116 16.00 -2.52 15.23
C ALA A 116 15.50 -1.24 15.91
N LEU A 117 15.71 -1.11 17.22
CA LEU A 117 15.30 0.09 17.98
C LEU A 117 16.04 1.35 17.52
N LEU A 118 17.35 1.24 17.28
CA LEU A 118 18.14 2.36 16.77
C LEU A 118 17.69 2.80 15.38
N GLN A 119 17.41 1.85 14.50
CA GLN A 119 16.91 2.16 13.16
C GLN A 119 15.51 2.77 13.20
N GLN A 120 14.61 2.24 14.04
CA GLN A 120 13.26 2.81 14.21
C GLN A 120 13.33 4.26 14.71
N LYS A 121 14.24 4.53 15.66
CA LYS A 121 14.45 5.90 16.14
C LYS A 121 14.98 6.81 15.03
N GLN A 122 15.99 6.35 14.27
CA GLN A 122 16.53 7.13 13.15
C GLN A 122 15.45 7.40 12.10
N LEU A 123 14.68 6.39 11.68
CA LEU A 123 13.59 6.56 10.72
C LEU A 123 12.53 7.56 11.23
N SER A 124 12.19 7.49 12.52
CA SER A 124 11.25 8.44 13.12
C SER A 124 11.78 9.88 13.05
N GLU A 125 13.07 10.09 13.33
CA GLU A 125 13.72 11.41 13.20
C GLU A 125 13.76 11.89 11.74
N ASP A 126 14.11 11.02 10.79
CA ASP A 126 14.12 11.34 9.35
C ASP A 126 12.72 11.77 8.88
N ILE A 127 11.67 11.06 9.32
CA ILE A 127 10.28 11.42 9.03
C ILE A 127 9.93 12.78 9.66
N ALA A 128 10.33 13.00 10.91
CA ALA A 128 10.08 14.26 11.60
C ALA A 128 10.80 15.44 10.94
N GLU A 129 12.01 15.25 10.45
CA GLU A 129 12.75 16.26 9.69
C GLU A 129 12.00 16.66 8.42
N VAL A 130 11.50 15.68 7.65
CA VAL A 130 10.67 15.94 6.47
C VAL A 130 9.44 16.76 6.81
N VAL A 131 8.68 16.35 7.84
CA VAL A 131 7.42 17.01 8.23
C VAL A 131 7.68 18.41 8.76
N ARG A 132 8.68 18.61 9.64
CA ARG A 132 9.08 19.93 10.14
C ARG A 132 9.61 20.85 9.04
N GLY A 133 10.21 20.27 8.00
CA GLY A 133 10.65 20.98 6.79
C GLY A 133 9.52 21.33 5.81
N GLY A 134 8.26 21.08 6.15
CA GLY A 134 7.11 21.40 5.31
C GLY A 134 6.72 20.31 4.31
N GLY A 135 7.29 19.10 4.43
CA GLY A 135 7.02 17.99 3.53
C GLY A 135 5.99 16.98 4.06
N HIS A 136 5.70 16.00 3.22
CA HIS A 136 4.82 14.88 3.56
C HIS A 136 5.57 13.56 3.44
N VAL A 137 5.19 12.58 4.29
CA VAL A 137 5.71 11.22 4.23
C VAL A 137 4.56 10.24 4.05
N TRP A 138 4.62 9.41 3.01
CA TRP A 138 3.70 8.30 2.80
C TRP A 138 4.25 7.04 3.46
N ILE A 139 3.40 6.34 4.19
CA ILE A 139 3.72 5.06 4.81
C ILE A 139 2.48 4.16 4.84
N ALA A 140 2.65 2.87 4.53
CA ALA A 140 1.58 1.89 4.69
C ALA A 140 1.25 1.68 6.17
N GLN A 141 -0.04 1.60 6.51
CA GLN A 141 -0.53 1.47 7.90
C GLN A 141 -0.14 0.15 8.58
N SER A 142 0.32 -0.84 7.80
CA SER A 142 0.78 -2.13 8.31
C SER A 142 2.03 -2.63 7.56
N PRO A 143 2.82 -3.54 8.16
CA PRO A 143 4.04 -4.07 7.55
C PRO A 143 3.84 -4.87 6.27
N GLY A 144 2.64 -5.24 5.91
CA GLY A 144 2.33 -6.01 4.72
C GLY A 144 0.95 -5.69 4.17
N ARG A 145 0.69 -6.16 2.94
CA ARG A 145 -0.62 -6.03 2.29
C ARG A 145 -1.69 -6.82 3.06
N ALA A 146 -2.92 -6.30 3.08
CA ALA A 146 -4.06 -6.98 3.69
C ALA A 146 -4.47 -8.20 2.84
N LYS A 147 -4.03 -9.40 3.26
CA LYS A 147 -4.29 -10.66 2.54
C LYS A 147 -5.71 -11.19 2.77
N ASP A 148 -6.36 -10.75 3.83
CA ASP A 148 -7.75 -11.07 4.18
C ASP A 148 -8.73 -9.96 3.81
N GLY A 149 -8.27 -8.96 3.07
CA GLY A 149 -9.05 -7.80 2.67
C GLY A 149 -9.40 -6.85 3.81
N VAL A 150 -8.93 -7.11 5.04
CA VAL A 150 -9.19 -6.24 6.20
C VAL A 150 -7.95 -5.40 6.52
N ASP A 151 -8.07 -4.11 6.30
CA ASP A 151 -7.02 -3.15 6.65
C ASP A 151 -7.01 -2.88 8.15
N ARG A 152 -5.82 -2.91 8.74
CA ARG A 152 -5.61 -2.67 10.17
C ARG A 152 -4.36 -1.83 10.37
N THR A 153 -4.48 -0.79 11.16
CA THR A 153 -3.33 0.01 11.57
C THR A 153 -2.51 -0.75 12.61
N HIS A 154 -1.22 -0.90 12.36
CA HIS A 154 -0.34 -1.61 13.30
C HIS A 154 0.11 -0.67 14.44
N PRO A 155 -0.23 -0.96 15.72
CA PRO A 155 0.11 -0.08 16.86
C PRO A 155 1.62 0.18 17.00
N GLY A 156 2.46 -0.82 16.67
CA GLY A 156 3.91 -0.70 16.68
C GLY A 156 4.45 0.29 15.64
N LEU A 157 3.74 0.47 14.51
CA LEU A 157 4.07 1.52 13.56
C LEU A 157 3.84 2.90 14.15
N LEU A 158 2.69 3.13 14.77
CA LEU A 158 2.39 4.42 15.43
C LEU A 158 3.38 4.73 16.54
N ARG A 159 3.74 3.71 17.33
CA ARG A 159 4.78 3.84 18.36
C ARG A 159 6.12 4.26 17.76
N MET A 160 6.54 3.63 16.68
CA MET A 160 7.76 4.01 15.97
C MET A 160 7.69 5.45 15.46
N LEU A 161 6.58 5.84 14.82
CA LEU A 161 6.38 7.21 14.34
C LEU A 161 6.46 8.22 15.50
N GLY A 162 5.88 7.92 16.67
CA GLY A 162 5.86 8.81 17.82
C GLY A 162 7.21 9.09 18.47
N LEU A 163 8.25 8.30 18.20
CA LEU A 163 9.55 8.43 18.90
C LEU A 163 10.16 9.84 18.78
N ALA A 164 10.13 10.45 17.60
CA ALA A 164 10.69 11.79 17.37
C ALA A 164 9.83 12.95 17.88
N TRP A 165 8.59 12.66 18.32
CA TRP A 165 7.66 13.65 18.88
C TRP A 165 7.44 13.48 20.39
N GLY A 166 8.30 12.72 21.07
CA GLY A 166 8.22 12.50 22.51
C GLY A 166 7.18 11.44 22.92
N GLY A 167 6.94 10.46 22.04
CA GLY A 167 5.93 9.43 22.22
C GLY A 167 6.12 8.52 23.44
N GLU A 168 7.33 8.39 24.01
CA GLU A 168 7.55 7.65 25.25
C GLU A 168 6.88 8.34 26.47
N GLU A 169 6.79 9.68 26.46
CA GLU A 169 6.18 10.48 27.52
C GLU A 169 4.72 10.85 27.19
N LYS A 170 4.49 11.32 25.96
CA LYS A 170 3.19 11.83 25.49
C LYS A 170 2.27 10.75 24.97
N GLY A 171 2.79 9.52 24.78
CA GLY A 171 2.03 8.46 24.14
C GLY A 171 1.64 8.81 22.70
N ALA A 172 0.54 8.25 22.22
CA ALA A 172 0.06 8.46 20.86
C ALA A 172 -0.48 9.89 20.62
N GLN A 173 -0.78 10.66 21.67
CA GLN A 173 -1.17 12.06 21.56
C GLN A 173 -0.13 12.92 20.81
N ALA A 174 1.15 12.51 20.85
CA ALA A 174 2.23 13.17 20.13
C ALA A 174 2.02 13.20 18.59
N LEU A 175 1.17 12.33 18.06
CA LEU A 175 0.88 12.23 16.62
C LEU A 175 -0.43 12.93 16.23
N SER A 176 -1.18 13.53 17.19
CA SER A 176 -2.41 14.25 16.89
C SER A 176 -2.14 15.41 15.92
N GLY A 177 -2.99 15.56 14.93
CA GLY A 177 -2.84 16.55 13.86
C GLY A 177 -1.75 16.24 12.82
N LEU A 178 -0.94 15.19 13.00
CA LEU A 178 0.12 14.81 12.07
C LEU A 178 -0.28 13.69 11.11
N LEU A 179 -1.18 12.80 11.55
CA LEU A 179 -1.59 11.63 10.78
C LEU A 179 -2.73 11.98 9.82
N ARG A 180 -2.58 11.62 8.55
CA ARG A 180 -3.60 11.77 7.52
C ARG A 180 -3.97 10.39 6.98
N PRO A 181 -5.21 9.95 7.13
CA PRO A 181 -5.65 8.66 6.60
C PRO A 181 -5.80 8.74 5.08
N LEU A 182 -5.35 7.71 4.38
CA LEU A 182 -5.51 7.54 2.94
C LEU A 182 -6.09 6.16 2.64
N ALA A 183 -7.29 6.11 2.12
CA ALA A 183 -7.89 4.88 1.62
C ALA A 183 -7.65 4.75 0.12
N ILE A 184 -7.07 3.62 -0.32
CA ILE A 184 -6.85 3.28 -1.73
C ILE A 184 -7.64 2.03 -2.05
N ARG A 185 -8.38 2.05 -3.16
CA ARG A 185 -9.19 0.93 -3.66
C ARG A 185 -8.90 0.69 -5.13
N TYR A 186 -8.79 -0.59 -5.47
CA TYR A 186 -8.65 -1.10 -6.83
C TYR A 186 -9.86 -1.97 -7.14
N ASP A 187 -10.54 -1.74 -8.28
CA ASP A 187 -11.60 -2.67 -8.70
C ASP A 187 -11.03 -4.08 -8.92
N VAL A 188 -9.83 -4.18 -9.48
CA VAL A 188 -9.11 -5.43 -9.65
C VAL A 188 -7.75 -5.33 -8.98
N ASN A 189 -7.49 -6.18 -8.00
CA ASN A 189 -6.15 -6.30 -7.43
C ASN A 189 -5.28 -7.17 -8.35
N PRO A 190 -4.29 -6.61 -9.06
CA PRO A 190 -3.49 -7.38 -10.01
C PRO A 190 -2.61 -8.45 -9.33
N CYS A 191 -2.40 -8.33 -8.01
CA CYS A 191 -1.62 -9.27 -7.22
C CYS A 191 -2.47 -10.30 -6.46
N ASP A 192 -3.77 -10.42 -6.73
CA ASP A 192 -4.68 -11.29 -5.98
C ASP A 192 -4.23 -12.75 -5.92
N ALA A 193 -3.79 -13.32 -7.04
CA ALA A 193 -3.29 -14.70 -7.08
C ALA A 193 -2.05 -14.89 -6.17
N MET A 194 -1.16 -13.89 -6.08
CA MET A 194 -0.01 -13.94 -5.19
C MET A 194 -0.44 -13.85 -3.72
N LEU A 195 -1.41 -12.99 -3.40
CA LEU A 195 -1.96 -12.88 -2.05
C LEU A 195 -2.64 -14.19 -1.61
N VAL A 196 -3.41 -14.80 -2.52
CA VAL A 196 -4.03 -16.13 -2.29
C VAL A 196 -2.96 -17.20 -2.08
N LYS A 197 -1.91 -17.25 -2.93
CA LYS A 197 -0.77 -18.16 -2.77
C LYS A 197 -0.13 -18.01 -1.40
N GLU A 198 0.24 -16.78 -1.02
CA GLU A 198 0.87 -16.49 0.27
C GLU A 198 -0.01 -16.92 1.45
N LYS A 199 -1.33 -16.80 1.32
CA LYS A 199 -2.29 -17.20 2.34
C LYS A 199 -2.43 -18.72 2.44
N LEU A 200 -2.53 -19.43 1.33
CA LEU A 200 -2.64 -20.88 1.27
C LEU A 200 -1.38 -21.59 1.76
N THR A 201 -0.22 -21.05 1.41
CA THR A 201 1.07 -21.71 1.73
C THR A 201 1.65 -21.25 3.07
N GLY A 202 1.18 -20.13 3.62
CA GLY A 202 1.76 -19.51 4.81
C GLY A 202 3.21 -19.02 4.62
N THR A 203 3.74 -19.08 3.39
CA THR A 203 5.13 -18.77 3.06
C THR A 203 5.23 -17.76 1.94
N LYS A 204 6.36 -17.03 1.91
CA LYS A 204 6.70 -16.08 0.86
C LYS A 204 8.09 -16.42 0.34
N ALA A 205 8.20 -16.69 -0.95
CA ALA A 205 9.49 -16.91 -1.59
C ALA A 205 10.20 -15.55 -1.84
N VAL A 206 11.53 -15.57 -1.93
CA VAL A 206 12.34 -14.38 -2.19
C VAL A 206 11.91 -13.67 -3.49
N THR A 207 11.50 -14.43 -4.50
CA THR A 207 11.06 -13.91 -5.80
C THR A 207 9.61 -13.39 -5.82
N ASP A 208 8.81 -13.64 -4.78
CA ASP A 208 7.39 -13.28 -4.76
C ASP A 208 7.17 -11.76 -4.76
N ASP A 209 8.10 -10.98 -4.18
CA ASP A 209 8.06 -9.52 -4.25
C ASP A 209 8.31 -9.01 -5.67
N GLU A 210 9.25 -9.60 -6.41
CA GLU A 210 9.51 -9.21 -7.81
C GLU A 210 8.31 -9.52 -8.71
N VAL A 211 7.69 -10.70 -8.53
CA VAL A 211 6.46 -11.06 -9.25
C VAL A 211 5.33 -10.10 -8.90
N SER A 212 5.12 -9.81 -7.61
CA SER A 212 4.09 -8.87 -7.18
C SER A 212 4.31 -7.45 -7.71
N MET A 213 5.55 -6.96 -7.73
CA MET A 213 5.87 -5.65 -8.31
C MET A 213 5.56 -5.61 -9.81
N ARG A 214 5.95 -6.65 -10.56
CA ARG A 214 5.64 -6.76 -11.99
C ARG A 214 4.12 -6.81 -12.24
N ASP A 215 3.43 -7.70 -11.53
CA ASP A 215 1.98 -7.89 -11.71
C ASP A 215 1.21 -6.63 -11.27
N GLY A 216 1.66 -5.97 -10.21
CA GLY A 216 1.13 -4.68 -9.77
C GLY A 216 1.30 -3.59 -10.83
N LEU A 217 2.47 -3.50 -11.46
CA LEU A 217 2.73 -2.52 -12.51
C LEU A 217 1.92 -2.82 -13.77
N LEU A 218 1.94 -4.05 -14.28
CA LEU A 218 1.42 -4.40 -15.60
C LEU A 218 -0.03 -4.87 -15.61
N GLY A 219 -0.54 -5.34 -14.47
CA GLY A 219 -1.87 -5.90 -14.36
C GLY A 219 -2.97 -4.84 -14.45
N TRP A 220 -4.08 -5.21 -15.08
CA TRP A 220 -5.28 -4.38 -15.14
C TRP A 220 -5.87 -4.15 -13.75
N LYS A 221 -6.23 -2.91 -13.43
CA LYS A 221 -6.70 -2.47 -12.11
C LYS A 221 -8.18 -2.05 -12.07
N GLY A 222 -8.81 -1.88 -13.24
CA GLY A 222 -10.14 -1.29 -13.31
C GLY A 222 -10.13 0.18 -12.88
N HIS A 223 -11.12 0.59 -12.10
CA HIS A 223 -11.12 1.92 -11.50
C HIS A 223 -10.27 1.92 -10.23
N VAL A 224 -9.37 2.90 -10.12
CA VAL A 224 -8.60 3.15 -8.89
C VAL A 224 -9.17 4.38 -8.21
N ARG A 225 -9.53 4.26 -6.94
CA ARG A 225 -10.08 5.34 -6.12
C ARG A 225 -9.19 5.59 -4.93
N MET A 226 -8.93 6.85 -4.66
CA MET A 226 -8.16 7.32 -3.52
C MET A 226 -8.93 8.40 -2.79
N SER A 227 -9.06 8.28 -1.48
CA SER A 227 -9.69 9.29 -0.64
C SER A 227 -8.77 9.61 0.52
N GLU A 228 -8.29 10.84 0.58
CA GLU A 228 -7.45 11.37 1.65
C GLU A 228 -8.30 12.15 2.65
N GLY A 229 -8.20 11.80 3.94
CA GLY A 229 -8.88 12.51 5.01
C GLY A 229 -8.09 13.70 5.55
N ALA A 230 -8.78 14.53 6.31
CA ALA A 230 -8.15 15.58 7.11
C ALA A 230 -7.21 14.99 8.17
N PRO A 231 -6.27 15.78 8.71
CA PRO A 231 -5.46 15.37 9.85
C PRO A 231 -6.31 14.83 10.99
N LEU A 232 -5.90 13.71 11.56
CA LEU A 232 -6.63 13.07 12.64
C LEU A 232 -6.30 13.70 13.99
N GLU A 233 -7.34 14.13 14.70
CA GLU A 233 -7.22 14.52 16.09
C GLU A 233 -7.35 13.27 16.98
N LEU A 234 -6.22 12.88 17.59
CA LEU A 234 -6.19 11.76 18.52
C LEU A 234 -6.55 12.26 19.91
N SER A 235 -7.66 11.80 20.46
CA SER A 235 -8.19 12.28 21.74
C SER A 235 -7.89 11.34 22.88
N CYS A 236 -7.57 11.92 24.07
CA CYS A 236 -7.44 11.20 25.36
C CYS A 236 -6.39 10.08 25.41
N LEU A 237 -5.29 10.20 24.66
CA LEU A 237 -4.34 9.12 24.44
C LEU A 237 -3.00 9.37 25.14
N GLU A 238 -2.99 9.38 26.47
CA GLU A 238 -1.78 9.49 27.27
C GLU A 238 -1.30 8.13 27.78
N GLY A 239 0.02 7.97 27.89
CA GLY A 239 0.64 6.80 28.48
C GLY A 239 0.88 5.62 27.55
N LYS A 240 1.45 4.55 28.12
CA LYS A 240 1.99 3.40 27.35
C LYS A 240 0.93 2.56 26.63
N GLY A 241 -0.33 2.59 27.04
CA GLY A 241 -1.43 1.82 26.41
C GLY A 241 -2.06 2.47 25.19
N SER A 242 -1.74 3.74 24.94
CA SER A 242 -2.45 4.58 23.96
C SER A 242 -2.26 4.18 22.49
N TRP A 243 -1.27 3.38 22.14
CA TRP A 243 -0.97 3.03 20.73
C TRP A 243 -2.02 2.16 20.07
N ALA A 244 -2.64 1.23 20.83
CA ALA A 244 -3.73 0.39 20.31
C ALA A 244 -5.00 1.21 20.09
N GLU A 245 -5.31 2.13 21.01
CA GLU A 245 -6.44 3.06 20.91
C GLU A 245 -6.24 4.02 19.73
N ALA A 246 -5.01 4.54 19.56
CA ALA A 246 -4.66 5.37 18.40
C ALA A 246 -4.86 4.62 17.09
N ALA A 247 -4.43 3.36 17.00
CA ALA A 247 -4.64 2.53 15.82
C ALA A 247 -6.13 2.36 15.52
N ALA A 248 -6.96 2.14 16.55
CA ALA A 248 -8.41 2.06 16.41
C ALA A 248 -9.03 3.38 15.91
N GLN A 249 -8.54 4.53 16.37
CA GLN A 249 -8.99 5.85 15.90
C GLN A 249 -8.58 6.11 14.45
N VAL A 250 -7.36 5.71 14.04
CA VAL A 250 -6.93 5.76 12.64
C VAL A 250 -7.83 4.88 11.76
N ASP A 251 -8.08 3.63 12.17
CA ASP A 251 -8.95 2.72 11.44
C ASP A 251 -10.38 3.27 11.34
N HIS A 252 -10.87 3.93 12.39
CA HIS A 252 -12.17 4.63 12.36
C HIS A 252 -12.18 5.76 11.33
N GLY A 253 -11.15 6.61 11.30
CA GLY A 253 -11.03 7.68 10.31
C GLY A 253 -10.98 7.15 8.88
N MET A 254 -10.26 6.06 8.64
CA MET A 254 -10.19 5.42 7.32
C MET A 254 -11.51 4.82 6.85
N ARG A 255 -12.36 4.28 7.75
CA ARG A 255 -13.66 3.73 7.38
C ARG A 255 -14.57 4.72 6.68
N GLY A 256 -14.57 5.96 7.13
CA GLY A 256 -15.36 7.03 6.53
C GLY A 256 -14.92 7.42 5.12
N LEU A 257 -13.68 7.11 4.74
CA LEU A 257 -13.10 7.42 3.43
C LEU A 257 -13.28 6.30 2.41
N SER A 258 -13.53 5.07 2.89
CA SER A 258 -13.50 3.88 2.07
C SER A 258 -14.86 3.66 1.39
N ALA A 259 -15.00 4.05 0.12
CA ALA A 259 -16.06 3.51 -0.72
C ALA A 259 -15.84 1.99 -0.90
N GLN A 260 -16.91 1.19 -0.89
CA GLN A 260 -16.80 -0.24 -1.20
C GLN A 260 -16.36 -0.43 -2.65
N GLY A 261 -15.48 -1.40 -2.90
CA GLY A 261 -15.11 -1.82 -4.24
C GLY A 261 -16.29 -2.48 -4.95
N GLN A 262 -16.32 -2.43 -6.29
CA GLN A 262 -17.41 -3.00 -7.08
C GLN A 262 -17.65 -4.49 -6.86
N TRP A 263 -16.66 -5.22 -6.34
CA TRP A 263 -16.75 -6.66 -6.09
C TRP A 263 -16.92 -7.02 -4.62
N ALA A 264 -17.08 -6.04 -3.74
CA ALA A 264 -17.27 -6.29 -2.31
C ALA A 264 -18.51 -7.17 -2.07
N ASP A 265 -19.65 -6.85 -2.69
CA ASP A 265 -20.88 -7.63 -2.55
C ASP A 265 -20.71 -9.08 -3.04
N ALA A 266 -20.05 -9.28 -4.20
CA ALA A 266 -19.76 -10.61 -4.73
C ALA A 266 -18.79 -11.39 -3.82
N ALA A 267 -17.82 -10.71 -3.22
CA ALA A 267 -16.89 -11.28 -2.26
C ALA A 267 -17.62 -11.71 -0.99
N PHE A 268 -18.48 -10.87 -0.42
CA PHE A 268 -19.29 -11.21 0.75
C PHE A 268 -20.22 -12.40 0.49
N GLN A 269 -20.91 -12.42 -0.65
CA GLN A 269 -21.76 -13.56 -1.03
C GLN A 269 -20.94 -14.86 -1.12
N CYS A 270 -19.72 -14.79 -1.65
CA CYS A 270 -18.84 -15.94 -1.72
C CYS A 270 -18.39 -16.45 -0.33
N LEU A 271 -18.19 -15.53 0.62
CA LEU A 271 -17.80 -15.86 2.00
C LEU A 271 -18.96 -16.43 2.82
N ASP A 272 -20.15 -15.86 2.66
CA ASP A 272 -21.35 -16.27 3.41
C ASP A 272 -21.96 -17.57 2.89
N THR A 273 -21.87 -17.81 1.58
CA THR A 273 -22.49 -18.96 0.92
C THR A 273 -21.55 -19.58 -0.11
N PRO A 274 -20.51 -20.31 0.31
CA PRO A 274 -19.46 -20.82 -0.59
C PRO A 274 -19.95 -21.73 -1.73
N ALA A 275 -21.12 -22.35 -1.55
CA ALA A 275 -21.73 -23.27 -2.53
C ALA A 275 -22.58 -22.57 -3.60
N HIS A 276 -22.91 -21.27 -3.47
CA HIS A 276 -23.69 -20.56 -4.48
C HIS A 276 -22.83 -20.03 -5.63
N PRO A 277 -23.30 -20.08 -6.88
CA PRO A 277 -22.64 -19.43 -7.99
C PRO A 277 -22.59 -17.92 -7.74
N ILE A 278 -21.39 -17.35 -7.87
CA ILE A 278 -21.17 -15.90 -7.70
C ILE A 278 -21.96 -15.17 -8.78
N GLN A 279 -22.79 -14.22 -8.36
CA GLN A 279 -23.44 -13.31 -9.29
C GLN A 279 -22.42 -12.28 -9.77
N GLY A 280 -22.00 -12.42 -11.01
CA GLY A 280 -21.10 -11.46 -11.68
C GLY A 280 -20.07 -12.17 -12.55
N ASP A 281 -20.30 -12.17 -13.85
CA ASP A 281 -19.42 -12.83 -14.84
C ASP A 281 -17.95 -12.36 -14.72
N ALA A 282 -17.71 -11.08 -14.38
CA ALA A 282 -16.37 -10.51 -14.28
C ALA A 282 -15.61 -11.02 -13.04
N PHE A 283 -16.26 -11.12 -11.86
CA PHE A 283 -15.63 -11.64 -10.65
C PHE A 283 -15.30 -13.13 -10.80
N HIS A 284 -16.21 -13.89 -11.41
CA HIS A 284 -16.01 -15.31 -11.68
C HIS A 284 -14.86 -15.54 -12.68
N ALA A 285 -14.82 -14.76 -13.76
CA ALA A 285 -13.74 -14.83 -14.74
C ALA A 285 -12.37 -14.50 -14.11
N ARG A 286 -12.32 -13.54 -13.18
CA ARG A 286 -11.09 -13.21 -12.44
C ARG A 286 -10.70 -14.35 -11.49
N TRP A 287 -11.65 -14.97 -10.79
CA TRP A 287 -11.38 -16.17 -10.00
C TRP A 287 -10.77 -17.29 -10.85
N ASP A 288 -11.32 -17.57 -12.01
CA ASP A 288 -10.79 -18.59 -12.92
C ASP A 288 -9.37 -18.26 -13.40
N GLN A 289 -9.05 -16.99 -13.60
CA GLN A 289 -7.70 -16.55 -13.93
C GLN A 289 -6.75 -16.78 -12.74
N CYS A 290 -7.15 -16.39 -11.53
CA CYS A 290 -6.41 -16.62 -10.29
C CYS A 290 -6.11 -18.12 -10.11
N ARG A 291 -7.13 -18.97 -10.24
CA ARG A 291 -7.01 -20.43 -10.13
C ARG A 291 -5.98 -21.00 -11.13
N ARG A 292 -6.08 -20.62 -12.41
CA ARG A 292 -5.09 -21.06 -13.44
C ARG A 292 -3.67 -20.61 -13.10
N GLN A 293 -3.51 -19.44 -12.52
CA GLN A 293 -2.21 -18.93 -12.12
C GLN A 293 -1.62 -19.73 -10.93
N LEU A 294 -2.44 -20.07 -9.92
CA LEU A 294 -2.05 -20.96 -8.81
C LEU A 294 -1.61 -22.34 -9.32
N GLU A 295 -2.38 -22.91 -10.26
CA GLU A 295 -2.04 -24.18 -10.92
C GLU A 295 -0.71 -24.09 -11.67
N SER A 296 -0.47 -23.02 -12.40
CA SER A 296 0.78 -22.77 -13.14
C SER A 296 2.01 -22.69 -12.21
N TRP A 297 1.81 -22.17 -11.02
CA TRP A 297 2.84 -22.12 -9.96
C TRP A 297 2.94 -23.43 -9.17
N ARG A 298 2.15 -24.44 -9.49
CA ARG A 298 2.09 -25.74 -8.81
C ARG A 298 1.78 -25.61 -7.31
N VAL A 299 0.96 -24.64 -6.94
CA VAL A 299 0.46 -24.51 -5.56
C VAL A 299 -0.55 -25.62 -5.30
N ALA A 300 -0.34 -26.39 -4.23
CA ALA A 300 -1.34 -27.34 -3.78
C ALA A 300 -2.44 -26.61 -3.00
N PHE A 301 -3.71 -26.80 -3.40
CA PHE A 301 -4.85 -26.19 -2.72
C PHE A 301 -6.13 -27.01 -2.88
N GLN A 302 -7.05 -26.82 -1.93
CA GLN A 302 -8.45 -27.19 -2.07
C GLN A 302 -9.20 -26.07 -2.78
N ALA A 303 -10.01 -26.37 -3.80
CA ALA A 303 -10.64 -25.34 -4.64
C ALA A 303 -11.55 -24.40 -3.84
N GLU A 304 -12.28 -24.91 -2.85
CA GLU A 304 -13.13 -24.12 -1.97
C GLU A 304 -12.34 -23.18 -1.07
N GLU A 305 -11.24 -23.67 -0.48
CA GLU A 305 -10.35 -22.87 0.36
C GLU A 305 -9.70 -21.75 -0.44
N ALA A 306 -9.16 -22.04 -1.63
CA ALA A 306 -8.55 -21.05 -2.50
C ALA A 306 -9.58 -19.98 -2.95
N ARG A 307 -10.80 -20.39 -3.27
CA ARG A 307 -11.89 -19.48 -3.63
C ARG A 307 -12.27 -18.56 -2.46
N ARG A 308 -12.32 -19.08 -1.23
CA ARG A 308 -12.53 -18.29 -0.03
C ARG A 308 -11.41 -17.27 0.15
N CYS A 309 -10.15 -17.68 0.06
CA CYS A 309 -9.00 -16.77 0.14
C CYS A 309 -9.06 -15.67 -0.93
N PHE A 310 -9.49 -16.01 -2.14
CA PHE A 310 -9.67 -15.03 -3.22
C PHE A 310 -10.77 -14.02 -2.88
N ALA A 311 -11.94 -14.49 -2.42
CA ALA A 311 -13.02 -13.60 -2.01
C ALA A 311 -12.60 -12.66 -0.87
N GLU A 312 -11.83 -13.16 0.10
CA GLU A 312 -11.31 -12.35 1.19
C GLU A 312 -10.41 -11.20 0.72
N VAL A 313 -9.61 -11.37 -0.35
CA VAL A 313 -8.79 -10.26 -0.92
C VAL A 313 -9.67 -9.09 -1.34
N TYR A 314 -10.87 -9.35 -1.83
CA TYR A 314 -11.82 -8.33 -2.32
C TYR A 314 -12.84 -7.87 -1.27
N ARG A 315 -12.75 -8.37 -0.06
CA ARG A 315 -13.60 -7.94 1.06
C ARG A 315 -13.43 -6.46 1.37
N GLU A 316 -12.21 -5.96 1.27
CA GLU A 316 -11.85 -4.54 1.36
C GLU A 316 -12.46 -3.79 2.56
N GLU A 317 -12.46 -4.44 3.72
CA GLU A 317 -12.90 -3.85 4.97
C GLU A 317 -11.78 -3.08 5.67
N ILE A 318 -12.15 -2.10 6.47
CA ILE A 318 -11.28 -1.50 7.48
C ILE A 318 -11.72 -2.02 8.85
N SER A 319 -10.76 -2.49 9.64
CA SER A 319 -11.04 -3.12 10.93
C SER A 319 -11.99 -2.30 11.79
N ALA A 320 -13.01 -2.94 12.27
CA ALA A 320 -13.85 -2.42 13.34
C ALA A 320 -13.19 -2.74 14.69
N SER A 321 -11.98 -2.19 14.96
CA SER A 321 -11.32 -2.40 16.25
C SER A 321 -12.28 -1.99 17.36
N ILE A 322 -12.56 -2.94 18.23
CA ILE A 322 -13.44 -2.79 19.39
C ILE A 322 -12.66 -2.09 20.51
#